data_d39c7d501d397e829a21aec240f5a4fe
#
_entry.id   d39c7d501d397e829a21aec240f5a4fe
#
_cell.length_a   1.000
_cell.length_b   1.000
_cell.length_c   1.000
_cell.angle_alpha   90.00
_cell.angle_beta   90.00
_cell.angle_gamma   90.00
#
_symmetry.space_group_name_H-M   'P 1'
#
loop_
_entity.id
_entity.type
_entity.pdbx_description
1 polymer ?
#
loop_
_entity_poly.entity_id
_entity_poly.type
_entity_poly.pdbx_seq_one_letter_code
_entity_poly.pdbx_strand_id
1 'polypeptide(L)'
;MAKKNKPDVVNKMVLPQCLNDIIKNSDAKIIVPETKEELIDLAMGGKDKLTNDVSFEVNGKEVKEGTVVKCKNGIVINFDDPAMRRRDPNSMVIADDLPTDKPTHMERFGTPFEPIRNETFDWLKSQESLIVVPFYAGNVSMGITYPCMAVVPGNSACFATALAELQGFIPCSKVPNYFKPKAVIYVAPTFRHTHYDGKQIVVHNRLYDMQEIFSYNLYLGPSAKKGVYSILLHIGEQEGWVTLHASTVKVVTPYELELTIMHEGASGGGKSEMTEPIHREDDGKVLLATNSITGEETYVGISDTATLYPVTDDMALAHPSLQNNSKKLVVCDAEYGWFLRVNHIDQYGTEPETEKACCHPKEPLVFLNMNAVPGSTCLIWDHIEDAPGVPCPNPRVIMPRKLKNNIVNGTAEIDVRSFGIRTPPTTKEHPDYGIIGMFHVLPPALAWIWRLVAPRGFANPSIIDAGGNQMKSEGVGSYWPFATGKKVDQANLLLKQILSTPSTRYILIPNQYIGVYKVGFAGEWVTREYLSRRGGAKFKQEQLEDARCSILGYVPKSVKIDGTPINPGLLKVNIQGRVGNEAYDIGAKKLTDFFKEQLKQFDTPELDPLGKKIIDAVMNDASVQEFYDLIPKL
;
A
#
# COMPACT_ATOMS: atom_id res chain seq x y z
N MET A 1 -40.82 -10.03 -24.50
CA MET A 1 -39.39 -9.70 -24.76
C MET A 1 -38.60 -10.99 -24.65
N ALA A 2 -37.78 -11.32 -25.65
CA ALA A 2 -36.93 -12.51 -25.57
C ALA A 2 -35.90 -12.32 -24.44
N LYS A 3 -35.85 -13.27 -23.47
CA LYS A 3 -34.81 -13.25 -22.42
C LYS A 3 -33.46 -13.20 -23.13
N LYS A 4 -32.67 -12.12 -22.89
CA LYS A 4 -31.32 -12.02 -23.40
C LYS A 4 -30.52 -13.24 -22.91
N ASN A 5 -29.88 -13.97 -23.82
CA ASN A 5 -29.14 -15.19 -23.47
C ASN A 5 -28.06 -14.86 -22.42
N LYS A 6 -28.19 -15.39 -21.22
CA LYS A 6 -27.17 -15.29 -20.17
C LYS A 6 -26.08 -16.33 -20.46
N PRO A 7 -24.78 -16.04 -20.22
CA PRO A 7 -23.73 -17.04 -20.37
C PRO A 7 -23.99 -18.25 -19.44
N ASP A 8 -23.78 -19.46 -19.94
CA ASP A 8 -24.02 -20.69 -19.16
C ASP A 8 -23.19 -20.76 -17.86
N VAL A 9 -22.05 -20.09 -17.83
CA VAL A 9 -21.19 -20.00 -16.64
C VAL A 9 -21.90 -19.43 -15.42
N VAL A 10 -22.88 -18.55 -15.62
CA VAL A 10 -23.66 -17.95 -14.52
C VAL A 10 -24.43 -19.02 -13.73
N ASN A 11 -24.82 -20.13 -14.39
CA ASN A 11 -25.52 -21.24 -13.75
C ASN A 11 -24.60 -22.08 -12.83
N LYS A 12 -23.28 -21.99 -13.01
CA LYS A 12 -22.28 -22.63 -12.15
C LYS A 12 -22.07 -21.89 -10.83
N MET A 13 -22.56 -20.65 -10.72
CA MET A 13 -22.33 -19.78 -9.57
C MET A 13 -23.42 -19.96 -8.52
N VAL A 14 -23.00 -20.06 -7.25
CA VAL A 14 -23.88 -20.04 -6.08
C VAL A 14 -23.91 -18.63 -5.52
N LEU A 15 -24.94 -17.91 -5.87
CA LEU A 15 -25.06 -16.47 -5.59
C LEU A 15 -26.17 -16.21 -4.56
N PRO A 16 -26.02 -15.23 -3.65
CA PRO A 16 -27.12 -14.78 -2.81
C PRO A 16 -28.23 -14.15 -3.65
N GLN A 17 -29.43 -14.04 -3.08
CA GLN A 17 -30.64 -13.65 -3.82
C GLN A 17 -30.47 -12.31 -4.55
N CYS A 18 -29.96 -11.28 -3.86
CA CYS A 18 -29.76 -9.96 -4.46
C CYS A 18 -28.87 -10.02 -5.72
N LEU A 19 -27.79 -10.81 -5.66
CA LEU A 19 -26.88 -10.98 -6.78
C LEU A 19 -27.47 -11.84 -7.90
N ASN A 20 -28.29 -12.85 -7.57
CA ASN A 20 -29.07 -13.60 -8.54
C ASN A 20 -30.05 -12.68 -9.28
N ASP A 21 -30.72 -11.75 -8.59
CA ASP A 21 -31.66 -10.81 -9.19
C ASP A 21 -30.95 -9.85 -10.16
N ILE A 22 -29.73 -9.41 -9.84
CA ILE A 22 -28.93 -8.57 -10.74
C ILE A 22 -28.42 -9.37 -11.94
N ILE A 23 -27.85 -10.54 -11.72
CA ILE A 23 -27.12 -11.29 -12.76
C ILE A 23 -28.06 -12.20 -13.56
N LYS A 24 -28.93 -12.98 -12.89
CA LYS A 24 -29.75 -13.99 -13.56
C LYS A 24 -31.11 -13.48 -13.98
N ASN A 25 -31.73 -12.61 -13.16
CA ASN A 25 -33.13 -12.23 -13.31
C ASN A 25 -33.33 -10.86 -13.99
N SER A 26 -32.29 -10.00 -14.08
CA SER A 26 -32.41 -8.71 -14.78
C SER A 26 -32.45 -8.87 -16.31
N ASP A 27 -32.84 -7.82 -17.02
CA ASP A 27 -32.80 -7.75 -18.49
C ASP A 27 -31.40 -7.33 -19.02
N ALA A 28 -30.44 -6.99 -18.15
CA ALA A 28 -29.10 -6.61 -18.54
C ALA A 28 -28.38 -7.75 -19.29
N LYS A 29 -27.67 -7.42 -20.34
CA LYS A 29 -26.73 -8.36 -20.98
C LYS A 29 -25.58 -8.64 -20.03
N ILE A 30 -25.38 -9.90 -19.64
CA ILE A 30 -24.26 -10.29 -18.78
C ILE A 30 -23.06 -10.71 -19.64
N ILE A 31 -21.90 -10.14 -19.32
CA ILE A 31 -20.61 -10.45 -19.98
C ILE A 31 -19.67 -10.96 -18.88
N VAL A 32 -19.20 -12.20 -19.04
CA VAL A 32 -18.13 -12.77 -18.20
C VAL A 32 -16.91 -12.90 -19.10
N PRO A 33 -15.84 -12.14 -18.87
CA PRO A 33 -14.73 -12.06 -19.82
C PRO A 33 -13.97 -13.38 -19.93
N GLU A 34 -13.57 -13.71 -21.15
CA GLU A 34 -12.70 -14.86 -21.44
C GLU A 34 -11.24 -14.44 -21.52
N THR A 35 -10.95 -13.26 -22.08
CA THR A 35 -9.58 -12.79 -22.31
C THR A 35 -9.40 -11.33 -21.87
N LYS A 36 -8.15 -10.94 -21.71
CA LYS A 36 -7.77 -9.54 -21.43
C LYS A 36 -8.09 -8.63 -22.62
N GLU A 37 -7.91 -9.14 -23.83
CA GLU A 37 -8.22 -8.43 -25.08
C GLU A 37 -9.70 -8.10 -25.15
N GLU A 38 -10.59 -9.02 -24.74
CA GLU A 38 -12.02 -8.76 -24.66
C GLU A 38 -12.34 -7.61 -23.70
N LEU A 39 -11.69 -7.59 -22.52
CA LEU A 39 -11.84 -6.48 -21.55
C LEU A 39 -11.35 -5.15 -22.14
N ILE A 40 -10.23 -5.15 -22.85
CA ILE A 40 -9.70 -3.95 -23.53
C ILE A 40 -10.67 -3.46 -24.60
N ASP A 41 -11.19 -4.35 -25.42
CA ASP A 41 -12.17 -4.00 -26.47
C ASP A 41 -13.45 -3.43 -25.88
N LEU A 42 -13.92 -3.98 -24.75
CA LEU A 42 -15.05 -3.43 -23.99
C LEU A 42 -14.74 -2.04 -23.43
N ALA A 43 -13.55 -1.85 -22.85
CA ALA A 43 -13.12 -0.56 -22.32
C ALA A 43 -13.02 0.52 -23.40
N MET A 44 -12.66 0.12 -24.62
CA MET A 44 -12.64 1.00 -25.79
C MET A 44 -14.03 1.25 -26.40
N GLY A 45 -15.08 0.55 -25.93
CA GLY A 45 -16.40 0.63 -26.55
C GLY A 45 -16.43 0.07 -27.99
N GLY A 46 -15.51 -0.82 -28.34
CA GLY A 46 -15.38 -1.51 -29.62
C GLY A 46 -13.94 -1.64 -30.13
N LYS A 47 -13.67 -2.64 -30.97
CA LYS A 47 -12.33 -3.03 -31.43
C LYS A 47 -11.57 -1.94 -32.20
N ASP A 48 -12.28 -1.13 -32.99
CA ASP A 48 -11.71 -0.17 -33.92
C ASP A 48 -11.59 1.25 -33.33
N LYS A 49 -12.03 1.45 -32.09
CA LYS A 49 -11.93 2.76 -31.46
C LYS A 49 -10.55 2.98 -30.85
N LEU A 50 -10.02 4.19 -31.00
CA LEU A 50 -8.76 4.64 -30.40
C LEU A 50 -8.98 5.48 -29.15
N THR A 51 -10.17 6.02 -28.96
CA THR A 51 -10.59 6.77 -27.76
C THR A 51 -12.02 6.40 -27.39
N ASN A 52 -12.32 6.42 -26.11
CA ASN A 52 -13.66 6.18 -25.59
C ASN A 52 -13.90 7.07 -24.36
N ASP A 53 -14.90 7.93 -24.43
CA ASP A 53 -15.32 8.74 -23.28
C ASP A 53 -16.23 7.91 -22.36
N VAL A 54 -15.93 7.93 -21.08
CA VAL A 54 -16.72 7.26 -20.03
C VAL A 54 -17.66 8.28 -19.44
N SER A 55 -18.92 8.24 -19.87
CA SER A 55 -19.96 9.21 -19.49
C SER A 55 -21.19 8.51 -18.95
N PHE A 56 -21.93 9.22 -18.09
CA PHE A 56 -23.19 8.79 -17.50
C PHE A 56 -24.20 9.93 -17.52
N GLU A 57 -25.46 9.58 -17.64
CA GLU A 57 -26.55 10.53 -17.39
C GLU A 57 -26.77 10.65 -15.88
N VAL A 58 -26.68 11.85 -15.35
CA VAL A 58 -26.91 12.20 -13.95
C VAL A 58 -27.87 13.40 -13.90
N ASN A 59 -29.09 13.19 -13.38
CA ASN A 59 -30.13 14.22 -13.28
C ASN A 59 -30.41 14.92 -14.62
N GLY A 60 -30.48 14.16 -15.71
CA GLY A 60 -30.76 14.67 -17.07
C GLY A 60 -29.58 15.40 -17.72
N LYS A 61 -28.38 15.29 -17.17
CA LYS A 61 -27.14 15.86 -17.75
C LYS A 61 -26.12 14.76 -17.96
N GLU A 62 -25.41 14.83 -19.08
CA GLU A 62 -24.25 13.97 -19.30
C GLU A 62 -23.08 14.44 -18.43
N VAL A 63 -22.53 13.52 -17.64
CA VAL A 63 -21.33 13.73 -16.83
C VAL A 63 -20.25 12.79 -17.34
N LYS A 64 -19.14 13.36 -17.80
CA LYS A 64 -17.96 12.63 -18.23
C LYS A 64 -17.05 12.40 -17.03
N GLU A 65 -16.71 11.15 -16.75
CA GLU A 65 -15.79 10.75 -15.68
C GLU A 65 -14.34 10.70 -16.14
N GLY A 66 -14.13 10.42 -17.42
CA GLY A 66 -12.79 10.35 -18.01
C GLY A 66 -12.76 9.81 -19.43
N THR A 67 -11.56 9.65 -19.96
CA THR A 67 -11.31 9.13 -21.30
C THR A 67 -10.40 7.92 -21.25
N VAL A 68 -10.72 6.89 -22.03
CA VAL A 68 -9.85 5.75 -22.29
C VAL A 68 -9.18 5.93 -23.65
N VAL A 69 -7.85 5.82 -23.70
CA VAL A 69 -7.05 5.97 -24.91
C VAL A 69 -6.36 4.66 -25.24
N LYS A 70 -6.51 4.16 -26.48
CA LYS A 70 -5.83 2.95 -26.96
C LYS A 70 -4.43 3.29 -27.46
N CYS A 71 -3.43 2.63 -26.92
CA CYS A 71 -2.03 2.73 -27.28
C CYS A 71 -1.50 1.40 -27.82
N LYS A 72 -0.31 1.41 -28.46
CA LYS A 72 0.35 0.18 -28.93
C LYS A 72 0.73 -0.77 -27.81
N ASN A 73 1.06 -0.22 -26.64
CA ASN A 73 1.50 -0.96 -25.44
C ASN A 73 0.40 -1.14 -24.38
N GLY A 74 -0.85 -0.72 -24.65
CA GLY A 74 -1.96 -0.93 -23.73
C GLY A 74 -3.07 0.11 -23.86
N ILE A 75 -3.76 0.38 -22.74
CA ILE A 75 -4.75 1.45 -22.64
C ILE A 75 -4.39 2.43 -21.53
N VAL A 76 -4.79 3.68 -21.71
CA VAL A 76 -4.63 4.74 -20.72
C VAL A 76 -6.01 5.18 -20.24
N ILE A 77 -6.21 5.26 -18.94
CA ILE A 77 -7.42 5.78 -18.30
C ILE A 77 -7.09 7.14 -17.70
N ASN A 78 -7.65 8.20 -18.25
CA ASN A 78 -7.49 9.57 -17.76
C ASN A 78 -8.79 10.05 -17.13
N PHE A 79 -8.75 10.36 -15.82
CA PHE A 79 -9.90 10.93 -15.12
C PHE A 79 -9.95 12.44 -15.33
N ASP A 80 -11.14 12.97 -15.63
CA ASP A 80 -11.33 14.40 -15.88
C ASP A 80 -11.23 15.22 -14.57
N ASP A 81 -11.82 14.71 -13.49
CA ASP A 81 -11.78 15.35 -12.17
C ASP A 81 -10.42 15.10 -11.48
N PRO A 82 -9.62 16.16 -11.17
CA PRO A 82 -8.36 16.01 -10.45
C PRO A 82 -8.49 15.33 -9.08
N ALA A 83 -9.65 15.42 -8.41
CA ALA A 83 -9.90 14.70 -7.16
C ALA A 83 -9.88 13.19 -7.36
N MET A 84 -10.27 12.70 -8.57
CA MET A 84 -10.24 11.27 -8.93
C MET A 84 -8.83 10.77 -9.32
N ARG A 85 -7.81 11.60 -9.21
CA ARG A 85 -6.40 11.27 -9.45
C ARG A 85 -5.60 11.14 -8.16
N ARG A 86 -6.24 11.31 -6.98
CA ARG A 86 -5.61 11.29 -5.64
C ARG A 86 -6.30 10.31 -4.73
N ARG A 87 -5.57 9.84 -3.72
CA ARG A 87 -6.16 9.05 -2.63
C ARG A 87 -6.93 9.98 -1.69
N ASP A 88 -8.19 9.67 -1.44
CA ASP A 88 -8.96 10.20 -0.33
C ASP A 88 -8.83 9.25 0.88
N PRO A 89 -8.20 9.66 2.00
CA PRO A 89 -8.08 8.83 3.19
C PRO A 89 -9.43 8.57 3.87
N ASN A 90 -10.45 9.35 3.54
CA ASN A 90 -11.80 9.25 4.09
C ASN A 90 -12.79 8.52 3.14
N SER A 91 -12.30 7.79 2.14
CA SER A 91 -13.17 7.09 1.19
C SER A 91 -13.98 5.96 1.81
N MET A 92 -13.45 5.26 2.83
CA MET A 92 -14.09 4.09 3.44
C MET A 92 -15.22 4.50 4.40
N VAL A 93 -16.34 3.78 4.29
CA VAL A 93 -17.51 3.88 5.19
C VAL A 93 -18.03 2.47 5.48
N ILE A 94 -18.42 2.18 6.71
CA ILE A 94 -19.02 0.90 7.12
C ILE A 94 -20.54 1.02 7.11
N ALA A 95 -21.20 -0.03 6.61
CA ALA A 95 -22.67 -0.04 6.49
C ALA A 95 -23.37 -1.06 7.40
N ASP A 96 -22.63 -2.05 7.90
CA ASP A 96 -23.15 -3.10 8.77
C ASP A 96 -23.04 -2.73 10.25
N ASP A 97 -23.66 -3.58 11.10
CA ASP A 97 -23.70 -3.40 12.57
C ASP A 97 -22.59 -4.20 13.30
N LEU A 98 -21.62 -4.79 12.57
CA LEU A 98 -20.51 -5.49 13.21
C LEU A 98 -19.57 -4.48 13.92
N PRO A 99 -18.91 -4.89 15.01
CA PRO A 99 -17.99 -4.01 15.72
C PRO A 99 -16.94 -3.39 14.81
N THR A 100 -16.74 -2.07 14.93
CA THR A 100 -15.79 -1.31 14.11
C THR A 100 -15.35 -0.03 14.82
N ASP A 101 -14.12 0.42 14.55
CA ASP A 101 -13.64 1.77 14.89
C ASP A 101 -13.64 2.70 13.66
N LYS A 102 -14.33 2.31 12.60
CA LYS A 102 -14.51 3.13 11.40
C LYS A 102 -15.84 3.89 11.45
N PRO A 103 -15.93 5.05 10.77
CA PRO A 103 -17.20 5.76 10.69
C PRO A 103 -18.23 4.91 9.94
N THR A 104 -19.40 4.74 10.55
CA THR A 104 -20.54 4.11 9.91
C THR A 104 -21.24 5.08 8.96
N HIS A 105 -22.07 4.54 8.06
CA HIS A 105 -22.85 5.36 7.13
C HIS A 105 -23.80 6.29 7.86
N MET A 106 -24.44 5.80 8.94
CA MET A 106 -25.32 6.59 9.79
C MET A 106 -24.57 7.74 10.49
N GLU A 107 -23.38 7.48 11.06
CA GLU A 107 -22.59 8.52 11.73
C GLU A 107 -22.10 9.59 10.75
N ARG A 108 -21.76 9.20 9.53
CA ARG A 108 -21.15 10.11 8.56
C ARG A 108 -22.15 10.89 7.73
N PHE A 109 -23.28 10.30 7.37
CA PHE A 109 -24.27 10.87 6.46
C PHE A 109 -25.66 11.07 7.09
N GLY A 110 -25.86 10.63 8.34
CA GLY A 110 -27.13 10.78 9.05
C GLY A 110 -28.26 9.88 8.53
N THR A 111 -27.98 8.93 7.65
CA THR A 111 -28.96 8.02 7.03
C THR A 111 -28.48 6.57 7.05
N PRO A 112 -29.39 5.59 7.18
CA PRO A 112 -29.04 4.18 7.03
C PRO A 112 -28.63 3.90 5.58
N PHE A 113 -27.76 2.91 5.38
CA PHE A 113 -27.28 2.55 4.03
C PHE A 113 -28.26 1.68 3.24
N GLU A 114 -29.13 0.92 3.89
CA GLU A 114 -30.00 -0.07 3.24
C GLU A 114 -30.86 0.50 2.09
N PRO A 115 -31.46 1.70 2.17
CA PRO A 115 -32.16 2.31 1.03
C PRO A 115 -31.23 2.53 -0.17
N ILE A 116 -30.02 3.05 0.05
CA ILE A 116 -29.03 3.31 -1.01
C ILE A 116 -28.53 2.00 -1.61
N ARG A 117 -28.34 0.97 -0.78
CA ARG A 117 -28.00 -0.39 -1.23
C ARG A 117 -29.05 -0.93 -2.20
N ASN A 118 -30.32 -0.84 -1.85
CA ASN A 118 -31.42 -1.30 -2.70
C ASN A 118 -31.52 -0.48 -4.00
N GLU A 119 -31.40 0.84 -3.91
CA GLU A 119 -31.34 1.73 -5.08
C GLU A 119 -30.16 1.38 -6.01
N THR A 120 -28.99 1.06 -5.43
CA THR A 120 -27.82 0.61 -6.20
C THR A 120 -28.11 -0.69 -6.96
N PHE A 121 -28.79 -1.64 -6.32
CA PHE A 121 -29.16 -2.90 -6.97
C PHE A 121 -30.20 -2.69 -8.08
N ASP A 122 -31.18 -1.82 -7.87
CA ASP A 122 -32.17 -1.47 -8.89
C ASP A 122 -31.50 -0.74 -10.07
N TRP A 123 -30.57 0.17 -9.79
CA TRP A 123 -29.79 0.85 -10.82
C TRP A 123 -28.93 -0.13 -11.64
N LEU A 124 -28.25 -1.10 -10.99
CA LEU A 124 -27.49 -2.13 -11.69
C LEU A 124 -28.38 -3.01 -12.58
N LYS A 125 -29.57 -3.39 -12.10
CA LYS A 125 -30.54 -4.17 -12.89
C LYS A 125 -31.03 -3.42 -14.13
N SER A 126 -31.08 -2.09 -14.09
CA SER A 126 -31.55 -1.24 -15.21
C SER A 126 -30.49 -1.01 -16.29
N GLN A 127 -29.23 -1.41 -16.06
CA GLN A 127 -28.15 -1.20 -17.03
C GLN A 127 -28.37 -2.07 -18.29
N GLU A 128 -27.95 -1.55 -19.45
CA GLU A 128 -28.00 -2.28 -20.72
C GLU A 128 -27.15 -3.56 -20.68
N SER A 129 -25.95 -3.46 -20.08
CA SER A 129 -25.03 -4.56 -19.88
C SER A 129 -24.26 -4.45 -18.58
N LEU A 130 -23.90 -5.61 -18.03
CA LEU A 130 -23.04 -5.75 -16.85
C LEU A 130 -21.88 -6.68 -17.17
N ILE A 131 -20.68 -6.27 -16.77
CA ILE A 131 -19.49 -7.11 -16.81
C ILE A 131 -19.33 -7.73 -15.43
N VAL A 132 -19.33 -9.05 -15.38
CA VAL A 132 -19.13 -9.83 -14.16
C VAL A 132 -17.72 -10.40 -14.21
N VAL A 133 -16.85 -9.95 -13.32
CA VAL A 133 -15.44 -10.35 -13.27
C VAL A 133 -15.20 -11.23 -12.04
N PRO A 134 -15.20 -12.56 -12.17
CA PRO A 134 -14.78 -13.44 -11.09
C PRO A 134 -13.26 -13.43 -10.96
N PHE A 135 -12.77 -13.40 -9.71
CA PHE A 135 -11.33 -13.42 -9.41
C PHE A 135 -11.05 -14.08 -8.05
N TYR A 136 -9.78 -14.30 -7.73
CA TYR A 136 -9.36 -14.73 -6.42
C TYR A 136 -8.59 -13.62 -5.70
N ALA A 137 -9.02 -13.25 -4.49
CA ALA A 137 -8.17 -12.51 -3.58
C ALA A 137 -7.19 -13.46 -2.89
N GLY A 138 -5.96 -13.02 -2.67
CA GLY A 138 -4.87 -13.84 -2.11
C GLY A 138 -3.84 -14.25 -3.15
N ASN A 139 -3.23 -15.44 -3.00
CA ASN A 139 -2.20 -15.93 -3.90
C ASN A 139 -2.55 -17.31 -4.46
N VAL A 140 -2.90 -17.34 -5.73
CA VAL A 140 -3.33 -18.58 -6.43
C VAL A 140 -2.21 -19.62 -6.47
N SER A 141 -0.97 -19.21 -6.68
CA SER A 141 0.17 -20.14 -6.78
C SER A 141 0.54 -20.79 -5.45
N MET A 142 0.18 -20.14 -4.34
CA MET A 142 0.37 -20.68 -2.98
C MET A 142 -0.88 -21.40 -2.45
N GLY A 143 -1.93 -21.54 -3.24
CA GLY A 143 -3.17 -22.18 -2.84
C GLY A 143 -4.01 -21.36 -1.84
N ILE A 144 -3.70 -20.09 -1.64
CA ILE A 144 -4.43 -19.18 -0.76
C ILE A 144 -5.38 -18.37 -1.64
N THR A 145 -6.61 -18.84 -1.76
CA THR A 145 -7.58 -18.30 -2.72
C THR A 145 -8.93 -18.08 -2.07
N TYR A 146 -9.38 -16.83 -2.10
CA TYR A 146 -10.72 -16.44 -1.66
C TYR A 146 -11.52 -15.98 -2.88
N PRO A 147 -12.55 -16.74 -3.31
CA PRO A 147 -13.35 -16.38 -4.47
C PRO A 147 -14.01 -15.01 -4.28
N CYS A 148 -13.86 -14.14 -5.24
CA CYS A 148 -14.44 -12.79 -5.25
C CYS A 148 -15.03 -12.49 -6.63
N MET A 149 -15.84 -11.45 -6.71
CA MET A 149 -16.48 -11.04 -7.94
C MET A 149 -16.61 -9.52 -7.99
N ALA A 150 -16.53 -8.94 -9.18
CA ALA A 150 -16.97 -7.56 -9.41
C ALA A 150 -18.15 -7.54 -10.38
N VAL A 151 -19.11 -6.64 -10.15
CA VAL A 151 -20.25 -6.35 -11.02
C VAL A 151 -20.12 -4.91 -11.47
N VAL A 152 -19.84 -4.71 -12.75
CA VAL A 152 -19.44 -3.44 -13.33
C VAL A 152 -20.35 -3.09 -14.50
N PRO A 153 -20.93 -1.87 -14.58
CA PRO A 153 -21.70 -1.44 -15.75
C PRO A 153 -20.87 -1.50 -17.04
N GLY A 154 -21.49 -1.86 -18.16
CA GLY A 154 -20.76 -2.04 -19.42
C GLY A 154 -19.98 -0.81 -19.89
N ASN A 155 -20.50 0.40 -19.66
CA ASN A 155 -19.80 1.65 -19.97
C ASN A 155 -18.65 1.99 -19.00
N SER A 156 -18.51 1.24 -17.89
CA SER A 156 -17.36 1.32 -16.97
C SER A 156 -16.35 0.18 -17.21
N ALA A 157 -16.30 -0.42 -18.38
CA ALA A 157 -15.43 -1.54 -18.69
C ALA A 157 -13.93 -1.28 -18.42
N CYS A 158 -13.49 -0.02 -18.46
CA CYS A 158 -12.13 0.38 -18.06
C CYS A 158 -11.83 0.03 -16.60
N PHE A 159 -12.82 0.15 -15.69
CA PHE A 159 -12.68 -0.28 -14.30
C PHE A 159 -12.52 -1.80 -14.22
N ALA A 160 -13.34 -2.57 -14.97
CA ALA A 160 -13.24 -4.03 -15.00
C ALA A 160 -11.88 -4.50 -15.54
N THR A 161 -11.37 -3.83 -16.59
CA THR A 161 -10.05 -4.11 -17.18
C THR A 161 -8.93 -3.85 -16.18
N ALA A 162 -8.97 -2.72 -15.50
CA ALA A 162 -7.95 -2.36 -14.53
C ALA A 162 -8.02 -3.21 -13.26
N LEU A 163 -9.21 -3.60 -12.79
CA LEU A 163 -9.37 -4.56 -11.70
C LEU A 163 -8.77 -5.92 -12.07
N ALA A 164 -9.05 -6.40 -13.29
CA ALA A 164 -8.49 -7.66 -13.78
C ALA A 164 -6.96 -7.62 -13.90
N GLU A 165 -6.39 -6.45 -14.18
CA GLU A 165 -4.94 -6.26 -14.23
C GLU A 165 -4.31 -6.22 -12.82
N LEU A 166 -5.01 -5.66 -11.84
CA LEU A 166 -4.56 -5.60 -10.45
C LEU A 166 -4.68 -6.95 -9.72
N GLN A 167 -5.80 -7.65 -9.93
CA GLN A 167 -6.16 -8.83 -9.12
C GLN A 167 -6.06 -10.15 -9.89
N GLY A 168 -5.86 -10.09 -11.20
CA GLY A 168 -6.14 -11.20 -12.08
C GLY A 168 -7.66 -11.38 -12.26
N PHE A 169 -8.06 -12.32 -13.11
CA PHE A 169 -9.45 -12.74 -13.23
C PHE A 169 -9.54 -14.22 -13.62
N ILE A 170 -10.71 -14.80 -13.42
CA ILE A 170 -11.00 -16.17 -13.83
C ILE A 170 -11.72 -16.12 -15.18
N PRO A 171 -11.10 -16.60 -16.28
CA PRO A 171 -11.76 -16.67 -17.58
C PRO A 171 -13.11 -17.38 -17.51
N CYS A 172 -14.08 -16.96 -18.32
CA CYS A 172 -15.43 -17.51 -18.36
C CYS A 172 -15.44 -19.04 -18.41
N SER A 173 -14.59 -19.62 -19.28
CA SER A 173 -14.46 -21.08 -19.45
C SER A 173 -13.88 -21.80 -18.22
N LYS A 174 -13.12 -21.08 -17.35
CA LYS A 174 -12.40 -21.62 -16.18
C LYS A 174 -13.11 -21.38 -14.84
N VAL A 175 -14.27 -20.71 -14.83
CA VAL A 175 -15.03 -20.52 -13.58
C VAL A 175 -15.44 -21.89 -13.05
N PRO A 176 -15.05 -22.23 -11.80
CA PRO A 176 -15.37 -23.53 -11.23
C PRO A 176 -16.86 -23.71 -10.98
N ASN A 177 -17.30 -24.97 -10.99
CA ASN A 177 -18.65 -25.31 -10.54
C ASN A 177 -18.81 -24.92 -9.06
N TYR A 178 -20.01 -24.45 -8.69
CA TYR A 178 -20.32 -23.99 -7.32
C TYR A 178 -19.46 -22.79 -6.87
N PHE A 179 -18.99 -21.95 -7.81
CA PHE A 179 -18.29 -20.69 -7.46
C PHE A 179 -19.18 -19.84 -6.54
N LYS A 180 -18.76 -19.70 -5.27
CA LYS A 180 -19.43 -18.89 -4.25
C LYS A 180 -18.52 -17.75 -3.82
N PRO A 181 -18.85 -16.48 -4.15
CA PRO A 181 -17.99 -15.36 -3.77
C PRO A 181 -18.00 -15.12 -2.25
N LYS A 182 -16.82 -14.87 -1.68
CA LYS A 182 -16.60 -14.36 -0.33
C LYS A 182 -16.74 -12.84 -0.26
N ALA A 183 -16.55 -12.18 -1.40
CA ALA A 183 -16.80 -10.75 -1.51
C ALA A 183 -17.27 -10.37 -2.92
N VAL A 184 -18.05 -9.29 -3.00
CA VAL A 184 -18.54 -8.72 -4.25
C VAL A 184 -18.30 -7.23 -4.26
N ILE A 185 -17.72 -6.72 -5.34
CA ILE A 185 -17.54 -5.29 -5.60
C ILE A 185 -18.63 -4.85 -6.58
N TYR A 186 -19.52 -3.99 -6.14
CA TYR A 186 -20.54 -3.35 -6.98
C TYR A 186 -20.08 -1.95 -7.38
N VAL A 187 -20.08 -1.65 -8.68
CA VAL A 187 -19.63 -0.35 -9.21
C VAL A 187 -20.82 0.45 -9.70
N ALA A 188 -21.06 1.61 -9.11
CA ALA A 188 -22.19 2.50 -9.44
C ALA A 188 -21.74 3.98 -9.41
N PRO A 189 -21.00 4.45 -10.43
CA PRO A 189 -20.31 5.74 -10.40
C PRO A 189 -21.24 6.95 -10.36
N THR A 190 -22.47 6.85 -10.87
CA THR A 190 -23.47 7.94 -10.85
C THR A 190 -23.82 8.39 -9.43
N PHE A 191 -23.76 7.48 -8.46
CA PHE A 191 -24.05 7.76 -7.04
C PHE A 191 -23.03 8.71 -6.40
N ARG A 192 -21.83 8.83 -6.97
CA ARG A 192 -20.86 9.86 -6.58
C ARG A 192 -21.47 11.26 -6.62
N HIS A 193 -22.26 11.54 -7.64
CA HIS A 193 -22.84 12.84 -7.89
C HIS A 193 -24.20 13.04 -7.21
N THR A 194 -24.99 11.99 -7.08
CA THR A 194 -26.37 12.08 -6.54
C THR A 194 -26.43 11.91 -5.03
N HIS A 195 -25.46 11.21 -4.40
CA HIS A 195 -25.51 10.85 -2.99
C HIS A 195 -24.28 11.33 -2.19
N TYR A 196 -23.14 11.59 -2.83
CA TYR A 196 -21.88 11.77 -2.13
C TYR A 196 -21.08 13.02 -2.53
N ASP A 197 -21.72 14.01 -3.09
CA ASP A 197 -21.13 15.33 -3.41
C ASP A 197 -19.79 15.26 -4.20
N GLY A 198 -19.69 14.33 -5.14
CA GLY A 198 -18.48 14.12 -5.93
C GLY A 198 -17.33 13.40 -5.21
N LYS A 199 -17.52 12.91 -3.99
CA LYS A 199 -16.47 12.24 -3.19
C LYS A 199 -16.23 10.80 -3.60
N GLN A 200 -15.01 10.29 -3.33
CA GLN A 200 -14.60 8.91 -3.61
C GLN A 200 -15.12 7.93 -2.54
N ILE A 201 -16.43 7.80 -2.38
CA ILE A 201 -16.99 6.93 -1.35
C ILE A 201 -16.95 5.46 -1.78
N VAL A 202 -16.48 4.61 -0.85
CA VAL A 202 -16.54 3.15 -0.93
C VAL A 202 -17.15 2.63 0.35
N VAL A 203 -18.34 2.01 0.24
CA VAL A 203 -19.07 1.48 1.38
C VAL A 203 -18.78 -0.01 1.53
N HIS A 204 -18.40 -0.42 2.71
CA HIS A 204 -18.16 -1.81 3.09
C HIS A 204 -19.33 -2.30 3.95
N ASN A 205 -19.94 -3.40 3.54
CA ASN A 205 -21.04 -4.06 4.22
C ASN A 205 -20.66 -5.52 4.47
N ARG A 206 -20.29 -5.83 5.72
CA ARG A 206 -19.81 -7.16 6.11
C ARG A 206 -21.02 -8.02 6.52
N LEU A 207 -21.40 -8.94 5.65
CA LEU A 207 -22.43 -9.92 5.93
C LEU A 207 -21.81 -11.18 6.54
N TYR A 208 -22.63 -12.06 7.10
CA TYR A 208 -22.16 -13.27 7.79
C TYR A 208 -21.17 -14.14 6.97
N ASP A 209 -21.44 -14.32 5.68
CA ASP A 209 -20.66 -15.21 4.81
C ASP A 209 -20.09 -14.53 3.55
N MET A 210 -20.30 -13.22 3.42
CA MET A 210 -19.87 -12.44 2.26
C MET A 210 -19.67 -10.96 2.62
N GLN A 211 -18.64 -10.34 2.07
CA GLN A 211 -18.46 -8.89 2.15
C GLN A 211 -18.94 -8.21 0.87
N GLU A 212 -19.81 -7.22 0.99
CA GLU A 212 -20.19 -6.33 -0.11
C GLU A 212 -19.32 -5.07 -0.07
N ILE A 213 -18.85 -4.64 -1.24
CA ILE A 213 -18.11 -3.39 -1.42
C ILE A 213 -18.80 -2.59 -2.51
N PHE A 214 -19.32 -1.42 -2.16
CA PHE A 214 -19.98 -0.52 -3.10
C PHE A 214 -19.01 0.59 -3.48
N SER A 215 -18.51 0.55 -4.73
CA SER A 215 -17.66 1.59 -5.29
C SER A 215 -18.50 2.62 -6.01
N TYR A 216 -18.66 3.78 -5.40
CA TYR A 216 -19.38 4.91 -5.97
C TYR A 216 -18.45 5.86 -6.74
N ASN A 217 -17.39 5.33 -7.29
CA ASN A 217 -16.44 6.05 -8.12
C ASN A 217 -15.67 5.08 -9.02
N LEU A 218 -15.02 5.59 -10.07
CA LEU A 218 -14.23 4.79 -11.01
C LEU A 218 -12.74 4.78 -10.72
N TYR A 219 -12.26 5.57 -9.73
CA TYR A 219 -10.85 5.52 -9.35
C TYR A 219 -10.53 4.19 -8.67
N LEU A 220 -9.50 3.50 -9.15
CA LEU A 220 -9.21 2.11 -8.79
C LEU A 220 -8.67 1.93 -7.37
N GLY A 221 -8.01 2.97 -6.84
CA GLY A 221 -7.32 2.90 -5.57
C GLY A 221 -8.20 2.42 -4.41
N PRO A 222 -9.34 3.07 -4.11
CA PRO A 222 -10.13 2.76 -2.92
C PRO A 222 -10.86 1.41 -2.95
N SER A 223 -11.25 0.93 -4.13
CA SER A 223 -12.06 -0.29 -4.29
C SER A 223 -11.32 -1.45 -4.94
N ALA A 224 -10.85 -1.31 -6.19
CA ALA A 224 -10.23 -2.40 -6.93
C ALA A 224 -8.90 -2.86 -6.33
N LYS A 225 -8.13 -1.95 -5.70
CA LYS A 225 -6.89 -2.28 -4.98
C LYS A 225 -7.14 -2.42 -3.48
N LYS A 226 -7.50 -1.33 -2.80
CA LYS A 226 -7.60 -1.28 -1.33
C LYS A 226 -8.87 -1.93 -0.80
N GLY A 227 -9.94 -2.00 -1.60
CA GLY A 227 -11.11 -2.82 -1.27
C GLY A 227 -10.78 -4.31 -1.21
N VAL A 228 -9.99 -4.82 -2.14
CA VAL A 228 -9.52 -6.22 -2.09
C VAL A 228 -8.57 -6.45 -0.92
N TYR A 229 -7.72 -5.48 -0.59
CA TYR A 229 -6.93 -5.52 0.64
C TYR A 229 -7.82 -5.60 1.89
N SER A 230 -8.90 -4.81 1.92
CA SER A 230 -9.89 -4.85 2.99
C SER A 230 -10.55 -6.23 3.14
N ILE A 231 -10.85 -6.92 2.03
CA ILE A 231 -11.37 -8.30 2.06
C ILE A 231 -10.36 -9.23 2.76
N LEU A 232 -9.09 -9.17 2.38
CA LEU A 232 -8.05 -10.01 2.97
C LEU A 232 -7.82 -9.69 4.46
N LEU A 233 -7.90 -8.42 4.85
CA LEU A 233 -7.81 -8.01 6.26
C LEU A 233 -8.99 -8.51 7.08
N HIS A 234 -10.22 -8.43 6.54
CA HIS A 234 -11.42 -8.91 7.23
C HIS A 234 -11.41 -10.44 7.39
N ILE A 235 -11.03 -11.18 6.34
CA ILE A 235 -10.89 -12.64 6.40
C ILE A 235 -9.78 -13.01 7.40
N GLY A 236 -8.65 -12.33 7.35
CA GLY A 236 -7.53 -12.55 8.26
C GLY A 236 -7.89 -12.28 9.72
N GLU A 237 -8.71 -11.26 9.98
CA GLU A 237 -9.24 -10.97 11.31
C GLU A 237 -10.09 -12.13 11.84
N GLN A 238 -10.95 -12.72 10.99
CA GLN A 238 -11.77 -13.88 11.34
C GLN A 238 -10.95 -15.17 11.53
N GLU A 239 -9.89 -15.36 10.74
CA GLU A 239 -9.06 -16.56 10.72
C GLU A 239 -7.78 -16.46 11.58
N GLY A 240 -7.49 -15.27 12.14
CA GLY A 240 -6.35 -15.03 13.05
C GLY A 240 -5.01 -14.78 12.37
N TRP A 241 -4.98 -14.15 11.18
CA TRP A 241 -3.77 -13.76 10.44
C TRP A 241 -3.88 -12.36 9.83
N VAL A 242 -2.80 -11.83 9.26
CA VAL A 242 -2.74 -10.45 8.74
C VAL A 242 -2.09 -10.42 7.36
N THR A 243 -2.65 -9.60 6.45
CA THR A 243 -1.97 -9.11 5.26
C THR A 243 -1.28 -7.78 5.61
N LEU A 244 0.04 -7.74 5.53
CA LEU A 244 0.85 -6.59 5.96
C LEU A 244 0.95 -5.53 4.86
N HIS A 245 1.03 -4.26 5.24
CA HIS A 245 1.26 -3.15 4.32
C HIS A 245 2.77 -2.94 4.15
N ALA A 246 3.36 -3.74 3.26
CA ALA A 246 4.79 -3.90 3.16
C ALA A 246 5.27 -4.24 1.77
N SER A 247 6.39 -3.65 1.37
CA SER A 247 7.23 -4.18 0.31
C SER A 247 8.21 -5.21 0.88
N THR A 248 8.56 -6.20 0.08
CA THR A 248 9.53 -7.24 0.48
C THR A 248 10.53 -7.46 -0.63
N VAL A 249 11.81 -7.51 -0.28
CA VAL A 249 12.90 -7.75 -1.22
C VAL A 249 13.90 -8.74 -0.63
N LYS A 250 14.28 -9.74 -1.43
CA LYS A 250 15.44 -10.57 -1.18
C LYS A 250 16.64 -9.89 -1.82
N VAL A 251 17.66 -9.65 -1.03
CA VAL A 251 18.89 -8.95 -1.40
C VAL A 251 20.02 -9.95 -1.45
N VAL A 252 20.71 -10.05 -2.58
CA VAL A 252 21.86 -10.93 -2.77
C VAL A 252 23.10 -10.09 -3.05
N THR A 253 24.05 -10.10 -2.12
CA THR A 253 25.28 -9.33 -2.27
C THR A 253 26.19 -9.91 -3.36
N PRO A 254 27.20 -9.18 -3.87
CA PRO A 254 28.21 -9.72 -4.77
C PRO A 254 28.98 -10.92 -4.23
N TYR A 255 28.96 -11.14 -2.91
CA TYR A 255 29.57 -12.28 -2.23
C TYR A 255 28.57 -13.42 -1.91
N GLU A 256 27.41 -13.42 -2.59
CA GLU A 256 26.35 -14.43 -2.44
C GLU A 256 25.72 -14.51 -1.04
N LEU A 257 25.88 -13.48 -0.20
CA LEU A 257 25.12 -13.36 1.04
C LEU A 257 23.70 -12.95 0.73
N GLU A 258 22.74 -13.66 1.29
CA GLU A 258 21.32 -13.42 1.12
C GLU A 258 20.73 -12.77 2.37
N LEU A 259 19.88 -11.77 2.18
CA LEU A 259 19.09 -11.16 3.25
C LEU A 259 17.71 -10.80 2.70
N THR A 260 16.67 -11.15 3.43
CA THR A 260 15.31 -10.74 3.08
C THR A 260 14.83 -9.63 4.03
N ILE A 261 14.51 -8.49 3.44
CA ILE A 261 13.99 -7.32 4.16
C ILE A 261 12.53 -7.11 3.75
N MET A 262 11.65 -6.99 4.74
CA MET A 262 10.28 -6.52 4.57
C MET A 262 10.19 -5.11 5.16
N HIS A 263 9.83 -4.14 4.32
CA HIS A 263 9.74 -2.73 4.71
C HIS A 263 8.29 -2.29 4.82
N GLU A 264 7.89 -1.97 6.03
CA GLU A 264 6.55 -1.51 6.38
C GLU A 264 6.56 0.00 6.63
N GLY A 265 5.50 0.67 6.27
CA GLY A 265 5.38 2.09 6.52
C GLY A 265 4.06 2.67 6.05
N ALA A 266 3.73 3.83 6.59
CA ALA A 266 2.67 4.67 6.10
C ALA A 266 2.96 5.14 4.66
N SER A 267 2.00 5.80 4.02
CA SER A 267 2.22 6.39 2.69
C SER A 267 3.43 7.32 2.68
N GLY A 268 4.38 7.07 1.77
CA GLY A 268 5.65 7.81 1.68
C GLY A 268 6.73 7.33 2.67
N GLY A 269 6.53 6.18 3.32
CA GLY A 269 7.51 5.57 4.23
C GLY A 269 8.63 4.79 3.56
N GLY A 270 8.79 4.85 2.22
CA GLY A 270 9.91 4.22 1.52
C GLY A 270 9.68 2.78 1.05
N LYS A 271 8.42 2.29 1.05
CA LYS A 271 8.14 0.89 0.68
C LYS A 271 8.62 0.51 -0.71
N SER A 272 8.21 1.26 -1.72
CA SER A 272 8.62 0.98 -3.12
C SER A 272 10.12 1.20 -3.30
N GLU A 273 10.64 2.26 -2.71
CA GLU A 273 12.05 2.64 -2.77
C GLU A 273 12.99 1.56 -2.17
N MET A 274 12.51 0.79 -1.20
CA MET A 274 13.29 -0.34 -0.65
C MET A 274 13.53 -1.45 -1.70
N THR A 275 12.70 -1.57 -2.71
CA THR A 275 12.82 -2.56 -3.80
C THR A 275 13.55 -2.01 -5.04
N GLU A 276 13.90 -0.73 -5.05
CA GLU A 276 14.54 -0.05 -6.17
C GLU A 276 16.08 -0.09 -6.07
N PRO A 277 16.79 -0.04 -7.20
CA PRO A 277 18.24 0.15 -7.21
C PRO A 277 18.67 1.45 -6.53
N ILE A 278 19.88 1.48 -6.02
CA ILE A 278 20.47 2.73 -5.51
C ILE A 278 20.70 3.70 -6.67
N HIS A 279 20.24 4.94 -6.49
CA HIS A 279 20.59 6.01 -7.42
C HIS A 279 22.03 6.46 -7.21
N ARG A 280 22.77 6.64 -8.29
CA ARG A 280 24.18 7.04 -8.30
C ARG A 280 24.34 8.36 -9.04
N GLU A 281 25.31 9.13 -8.60
CA GLU A 281 25.81 10.27 -9.34
C GLU A 281 26.61 9.82 -10.57
N ASP A 282 26.90 10.74 -11.50
CA ASP A 282 27.63 10.47 -12.73
C ASP A 282 29.03 9.84 -12.50
N ASP A 283 29.66 10.11 -11.35
CA ASP A 283 30.94 9.53 -10.93
C ASP A 283 30.80 8.14 -10.26
N GLY A 284 29.58 7.60 -10.19
CA GLY A 284 29.25 6.31 -9.61
C GLY A 284 29.13 6.28 -8.08
N LYS A 285 29.37 7.40 -7.40
CA LYS A 285 29.16 7.52 -5.95
C LYS A 285 27.68 7.63 -5.61
N VAL A 286 27.35 7.35 -4.36
CA VAL A 286 26.02 7.53 -3.80
C VAL A 286 26.01 8.77 -2.93
N LEU A 287 25.23 9.78 -3.29
CA LEU A 287 24.97 10.94 -2.43
C LEU A 287 24.09 10.47 -1.25
N LEU A 288 24.72 10.35 -0.07
CA LEU A 288 24.02 9.92 1.15
C LEU A 288 23.25 11.05 1.80
N ALA A 289 23.85 12.23 1.89
CA ALA A 289 23.29 13.35 2.63
C ALA A 289 23.80 14.69 2.13
N THR A 290 22.94 15.72 2.18
CA THR A 290 23.31 17.13 1.99
C THR A 290 22.95 17.89 3.25
N ASN A 291 23.89 18.60 3.85
CA ASN A 291 23.60 19.49 4.98
C ASN A 291 22.74 20.66 4.50
N SER A 292 21.51 20.75 4.98
CA SER A 292 20.52 21.75 4.52
C SER A 292 20.87 23.20 4.90
N ILE A 293 21.86 23.39 5.78
CA ILE A 293 22.32 24.72 6.23
C ILE A 293 23.57 25.15 5.47
N THR A 294 24.55 24.25 5.31
CA THR A 294 25.85 24.58 4.69
C THR A 294 25.93 24.19 3.23
N GLY A 295 25.05 23.33 2.74
CA GLY A 295 25.14 22.74 1.40
C GLY A 295 26.22 21.67 1.26
N GLU A 296 26.92 21.30 2.34
CA GLU A 296 27.95 20.27 2.31
C GLU A 296 27.34 18.89 2.01
N GLU A 297 27.93 18.18 1.06
CA GLU A 297 27.48 16.87 0.60
C GLU A 297 28.33 15.76 1.20
N THR A 298 27.69 14.67 1.57
CA THR A 298 28.31 13.45 2.09
C THR A 298 28.04 12.30 1.14
N TYR A 299 29.11 11.69 0.66
CA TYR A 299 29.04 10.57 -0.28
C TYR A 299 29.48 9.25 0.36
N VAL A 300 28.93 8.14 -0.15
CA VAL A 300 29.34 6.78 0.18
C VAL A 300 29.82 6.07 -1.08
N GLY A 301 31.01 5.47 -0.99
CA GLY A 301 31.55 4.62 -2.05
C GLY A 301 31.04 3.18 -1.89
N ILE A 302 30.05 2.80 -2.67
CA ILE A 302 29.59 1.42 -2.80
C ILE A 302 29.92 0.99 -4.22
N SER A 303 31.00 0.20 -4.39
CA SER A 303 31.49 -0.18 -5.73
C SER A 303 30.49 -1.09 -6.45
N ASP A 304 30.07 -2.15 -5.78
CA ASP A 304 29.12 -3.12 -6.33
C ASP A 304 27.88 -3.20 -5.43
N THR A 305 26.71 -2.94 -6.00
CA THR A 305 25.44 -3.08 -5.28
C THR A 305 24.95 -4.53 -5.29
N ALA A 306 24.17 -4.86 -4.29
CA ALA A 306 23.46 -6.14 -4.24
C ALA A 306 22.42 -6.24 -5.37
N THR A 307 22.19 -7.46 -5.84
CA THR A 307 21.08 -7.78 -6.73
C THR A 307 19.79 -7.87 -5.94
N LEU A 308 18.74 -7.25 -6.45
CA LEU A 308 17.43 -7.19 -5.81
C LEU A 308 16.47 -8.17 -6.46
N TYR A 309 15.79 -8.94 -5.64
CA TYR A 309 14.74 -9.88 -6.02
C TYR A 309 13.45 -9.47 -5.31
N PRO A 310 12.60 -8.63 -5.91
CA PRO A 310 11.35 -8.19 -5.30
C PRO A 310 10.40 -9.37 -5.05
N VAL A 311 9.72 -9.35 -3.91
CA VAL A 311 8.75 -10.39 -3.49
C VAL A 311 7.34 -9.81 -3.45
N THR A 312 7.15 -8.68 -2.73
CA THR A 312 5.87 -7.96 -2.62
C THR A 312 6.10 -6.47 -2.85
N ASP A 313 5.07 -5.77 -3.34
CA ASP A 313 5.09 -4.31 -3.47
C ASP A 313 4.37 -3.61 -2.31
N ASP A 314 3.12 -3.99 -2.05
CA ASP A 314 2.26 -3.24 -1.11
C ASP A 314 1.44 -4.15 -0.17
N MET A 315 1.18 -5.41 -0.54
CA MET A 315 0.38 -6.36 0.23
C MET A 315 1.13 -7.68 0.44
N ALA A 316 1.81 -7.80 1.60
CA ALA A 316 2.53 -9.01 2.00
C ALA A 316 1.60 -9.93 2.81
N LEU A 317 1.21 -11.06 2.24
CA LEU A 317 0.30 -12.03 2.82
C LEU A 317 1.03 -12.95 3.80
N ALA A 318 0.73 -12.83 5.10
CA ALA A 318 1.32 -13.65 6.16
C ALA A 318 0.34 -14.74 6.64
N HIS A 319 -0.11 -15.57 5.71
CA HIS A 319 -1.08 -16.64 6.00
C HIS A 319 -0.47 -17.76 6.84
N PRO A 320 -1.24 -18.41 7.76
CA PRO A 320 -0.73 -19.50 8.61
C PRO A 320 -0.14 -20.68 7.85
N SER A 321 -0.70 -21.05 6.69
CA SER A 321 -0.19 -22.16 5.87
C SER A 321 1.21 -21.93 5.29
N LEU A 322 1.70 -20.69 5.29
CA LEU A 322 3.06 -20.36 4.84
C LEU A 322 4.09 -20.48 5.95
N GLN A 323 3.66 -20.41 7.23
CA GLN A 323 4.58 -20.39 8.36
C GLN A 323 5.24 -21.74 8.55
N ASN A 324 6.52 -21.74 8.92
CA ASN A 324 7.34 -22.95 9.02
C ASN A 324 8.20 -22.96 10.30
N ASN A 325 9.11 -23.90 10.41
CA ASN A 325 9.96 -24.08 11.60
C ASN A 325 11.15 -23.11 11.69
N SER A 326 11.35 -22.21 10.73
CA SER A 326 12.45 -21.21 10.75
C SER A 326 12.32 -20.19 11.88
N LYS A 327 11.12 -20.04 12.44
CA LYS A 327 10.79 -19.00 13.43
C LYS A 327 10.93 -17.59 12.89
N LYS A 328 11.03 -17.42 11.58
CA LYS A 328 10.92 -16.16 10.87
C LYS A 328 9.48 -15.97 10.40
N LEU A 329 9.10 -14.73 10.18
CA LEU A 329 7.86 -14.42 9.45
C LEU A 329 8.00 -14.86 8.00
N VAL A 330 7.02 -15.58 7.48
CA VAL A 330 6.99 -16.02 6.07
C VAL A 330 5.84 -15.31 5.37
N VAL A 331 6.13 -14.71 4.23
CA VAL A 331 5.14 -13.99 3.43
C VAL A 331 5.20 -14.40 1.96
N CYS A 332 4.10 -14.17 1.25
CA CYS A 332 4.07 -14.13 -0.22
C CYS A 332 3.30 -12.88 -0.68
N ASP A 333 3.35 -12.58 -1.97
CA ASP A 333 2.59 -11.47 -2.54
C ASP A 333 1.09 -11.80 -2.59
N ALA A 334 0.25 -10.84 -2.23
CA ALA A 334 -1.19 -10.93 -2.38
C ALA A 334 -1.69 -10.30 -3.69
N GLU A 335 -0.81 -9.72 -4.50
CA GLU A 335 -1.17 -8.94 -5.69
C GLU A 335 -0.81 -9.71 -6.97
N TYR A 336 -1.70 -9.66 -7.96
CA TYR A 336 -1.42 -10.13 -9.32
C TYR A 336 -0.68 -9.07 -10.13
N GLY A 337 -1.08 -7.80 -9.99
CA GLY A 337 -0.46 -6.64 -10.62
C GLY A 337 -0.12 -5.55 -9.61
N TRP A 338 1.06 -4.95 -9.76
CA TRP A 338 1.52 -3.86 -8.91
C TRP A 338 1.09 -2.51 -9.46
N PHE A 339 0.57 -1.66 -8.59
CA PHE A 339 0.07 -0.33 -8.93
C PHE A 339 1.16 0.72 -8.76
N LEU A 340 2.12 0.71 -9.67
CA LEU A 340 3.33 1.51 -9.59
C LEU A 340 3.04 2.99 -9.86
N ARG A 341 3.63 3.86 -9.04
CA ARG A 341 3.62 5.31 -9.25
C ARG A 341 4.88 5.71 -10.02
N VAL A 342 4.72 6.47 -11.10
CA VAL A 342 5.81 6.84 -12.01
C VAL A 342 6.01 8.36 -12.12
N ASN A 343 5.53 9.14 -11.15
CA ASN A 343 5.64 10.60 -11.16
C ASN A 343 7.09 11.13 -11.05
N HIS A 344 8.03 10.30 -10.60
CA HIS A 344 9.46 10.60 -10.55
C HIS A 344 10.17 10.33 -11.87
N ILE A 345 9.54 9.59 -12.78
CA ILE A 345 10.04 9.35 -14.14
C ILE A 345 9.47 10.48 -15.01
N ASP A 346 10.21 11.57 -15.14
CA ASP A 346 9.80 12.79 -15.85
C ASP A 346 10.56 13.01 -17.16
N GLN A 347 11.52 12.13 -17.45
CA GLN A 347 12.30 12.11 -18.69
C GLN A 347 12.79 10.70 -19.03
N TYR A 348 13.14 10.50 -20.28
CA TYR A 348 13.76 9.25 -20.75
C TYR A 348 15.11 8.99 -20.06
N GLY A 349 15.33 7.76 -19.62
CA GLY A 349 16.57 7.31 -18.99
C GLY A 349 16.62 7.45 -17.47
N THR A 350 15.52 7.88 -16.81
CA THR A 350 15.41 7.95 -15.35
C THR A 350 15.42 6.55 -14.72
N GLU A 351 14.60 5.64 -15.28
CA GLU A 351 14.52 4.23 -14.86
C GLU A 351 14.47 3.28 -16.08
N PRO A 352 15.60 3.00 -16.74
CA PRO A 352 15.64 2.29 -18.01
C PRO A 352 14.92 0.94 -18.03
N GLU A 353 14.99 0.16 -16.93
CA GLU A 353 14.32 -1.16 -16.85
C GLU A 353 12.80 -1.02 -16.81
N THR A 354 12.28 -0.09 -16.01
CA THR A 354 10.84 0.18 -15.90
C THR A 354 10.32 0.79 -17.21
N GLU A 355 11.07 1.73 -17.79
CA GLU A 355 10.75 2.34 -19.08
C GLU A 355 10.67 1.30 -20.19
N LYS A 356 11.64 0.41 -20.28
CA LYS A 356 11.65 -0.68 -21.26
C LYS A 356 10.48 -1.63 -21.07
N ALA A 357 10.19 -2.02 -19.83
CA ALA A 357 9.07 -2.91 -19.50
C ALA A 357 7.70 -2.28 -19.84
N CYS A 358 7.57 -0.96 -19.70
CA CYS A 358 6.33 -0.24 -20.00
C CYS A 358 6.18 0.12 -21.49
N CYS A 359 7.26 0.52 -22.17
CA CYS A 359 7.19 0.91 -23.59
C CYS A 359 7.10 -0.29 -24.53
N HIS A 360 7.69 -1.43 -24.14
CA HIS A 360 7.72 -2.67 -24.93
C HIS A 360 7.28 -3.89 -24.13
N PRO A 361 6.07 -3.86 -23.54
CA PRO A 361 5.60 -4.97 -22.71
C PRO A 361 5.29 -6.21 -23.55
N LYS A 362 5.38 -7.39 -22.92
CA LYS A 362 5.00 -8.66 -23.54
C LYS A 362 3.49 -8.84 -23.70
N GLU A 363 2.71 -8.06 -22.97
CA GLU A 363 1.24 -8.01 -23.05
C GLU A 363 0.78 -6.57 -22.80
N PRO A 364 -0.40 -6.14 -23.33
CA PRO A 364 -0.90 -4.80 -23.12
C PRO A 364 -1.02 -4.45 -21.64
N LEU A 365 -0.63 -3.22 -21.25
CA LEU A 365 -0.71 -2.71 -19.88
C LEU A 365 -1.89 -1.74 -19.70
N VAL A 366 -2.20 -1.44 -18.46
CA VAL A 366 -3.15 -0.37 -18.08
C VAL A 366 -2.37 0.75 -17.42
N PHE A 367 -2.47 1.93 -18.02
CA PHE A 367 -1.86 3.16 -17.52
C PHE A 367 -2.95 4.10 -17.00
N LEU A 368 -2.59 4.99 -16.08
CA LEU A 368 -3.49 6.02 -15.57
C LEU A 368 -2.78 7.38 -15.58
N ASN A 369 -3.52 8.42 -15.99
CA ASN A 369 -3.08 9.81 -15.95
C ASN A 369 -1.80 10.09 -16.77
N MET A 370 -1.76 9.53 -17.98
CA MET A 370 -0.69 9.75 -18.96
C MET A 370 -1.16 10.62 -20.11
N ASN A 371 -0.28 11.44 -20.65
CA ASN A 371 -0.52 12.23 -21.85
C ASN A 371 -0.33 11.34 -23.09
N ALA A 372 -1.35 10.54 -23.41
CA ALA A 372 -1.28 9.50 -24.42
C ALA A 372 -1.83 9.96 -25.78
N VAL A 373 -1.07 9.73 -26.84
CA VAL A 373 -1.54 9.95 -28.21
C VAL A 373 -2.18 8.66 -28.74
N PRO A 374 -3.45 8.71 -29.20
CA PRO A 374 -4.15 7.53 -29.70
C PRO A 374 -3.37 6.79 -30.79
N GLY A 375 -3.22 5.46 -30.63
CA GLY A 375 -2.51 4.61 -31.58
C GLY A 375 -0.99 4.68 -31.55
N SER A 376 -0.39 5.51 -30.67
CA SER A 376 1.05 5.54 -30.45
C SER A 376 1.45 4.75 -29.18
N THR A 377 2.74 4.69 -28.86
CA THR A 377 3.22 4.10 -27.61
C THR A 377 2.97 5.08 -26.47
N CYS A 378 2.34 4.64 -25.38
CA CYS A 378 2.26 5.40 -24.15
C CYS A 378 3.65 5.46 -23.51
N LEU A 379 4.13 6.66 -23.21
CA LEU A 379 5.44 6.95 -22.61
C LEU A 379 5.23 7.26 -21.13
N ILE A 380 5.91 6.55 -20.22
CA ILE A 380 5.68 6.68 -18.77
C ILE A 380 6.27 7.95 -18.15
N TRP A 381 7.00 8.73 -18.92
CA TRP A 381 7.51 10.07 -18.53
C TRP A 381 6.66 11.23 -19.06
N ASP A 382 5.59 10.94 -19.83
CA ASP A 382 4.70 11.97 -20.37
C ASP A 382 3.35 11.91 -19.63
N HIS A 383 3.24 12.73 -18.59
CA HIS A 383 2.10 12.73 -17.68
C HIS A 383 1.11 13.85 -18.04
N ILE A 384 -0.19 13.63 -17.73
CA ILE A 384 -1.16 14.73 -17.80
C ILE A 384 -0.88 15.76 -16.72
N GLU A 385 -1.38 16.98 -16.95
CA GLU A 385 -1.37 18.05 -15.94
C GLU A 385 -2.72 18.10 -15.19
N ASP A 386 -2.68 18.47 -13.92
CA ASP A 386 -3.90 18.75 -13.13
C ASP A 386 -4.49 20.12 -13.48
N ALA A 387 -3.60 21.07 -13.83
CA ALA A 387 -3.87 22.40 -14.35
C ALA A 387 -2.64 22.83 -15.15
N PRO A 388 -2.72 23.87 -15.99
CA PRO A 388 -1.58 24.35 -16.77
C PRO A 388 -0.33 24.57 -15.92
N GLY A 389 0.75 23.83 -16.22
CA GLY A 389 2.01 23.84 -15.49
C GLY A 389 2.00 23.15 -14.13
N VAL A 390 0.92 22.45 -13.75
CA VAL A 390 0.82 21.69 -12.50
C VAL A 390 0.79 20.20 -12.83
N PRO A 391 1.89 19.47 -12.62
CA PRO A 391 1.95 18.04 -12.91
C PRO A 391 0.93 17.23 -12.11
N CYS A 392 0.34 16.20 -12.71
CA CYS A 392 -0.46 15.23 -11.99
C CYS A 392 0.41 14.50 -10.94
N PRO A 393 0.01 14.47 -9.66
CA PRO A 393 0.84 13.88 -8.62
C PRO A 393 0.81 12.34 -8.61
N ASN A 394 -0.01 11.73 -9.45
CA ASN A 394 -0.32 10.31 -9.34
C ASN A 394 -0.49 9.60 -10.70
N PRO A 395 0.47 9.78 -11.66
CA PRO A 395 0.52 8.93 -12.84
C PRO A 395 0.89 7.51 -12.41
N ARG A 396 0.23 6.50 -13.03
CA ARG A 396 0.37 5.10 -12.64
C ARG A 396 0.50 4.18 -13.83
N VAL A 397 1.16 3.05 -13.60
CA VAL A 397 1.06 1.86 -14.44
C VAL A 397 0.67 0.66 -13.58
N ILE A 398 -0.25 -0.16 -14.06
CA ILE A 398 -0.53 -1.47 -13.45
C ILE A 398 0.39 -2.46 -14.15
N MET A 399 1.39 -2.93 -13.40
CA MET A 399 2.41 -3.84 -13.88
C MET A 399 2.14 -5.25 -13.36
N PRO A 400 1.70 -6.20 -14.20
CA PRO A 400 1.62 -7.60 -13.79
C PRO A 400 2.96 -8.05 -13.22
N ARG A 401 2.96 -8.61 -12.02
CA ARG A 401 4.21 -8.97 -11.32
C ARG A 401 5.08 -9.93 -12.13
N LYS A 402 4.48 -10.80 -12.94
CA LYS A 402 5.19 -11.72 -13.84
C LYS A 402 6.07 -11.02 -14.90
N LEU A 403 5.86 -9.72 -15.15
CA LEU A 403 6.64 -8.90 -16.08
C LEU A 403 7.81 -8.18 -15.41
N LYS A 404 7.87 -8.16 -14.08
CA LYS A 404 9.02 -7.61 -13.34
C LYS A 404 10.22 -8.54 -13.45
N ASN A 405 11.39 -7.97 -13.68
CA ASN A 405 12.64 -8.71 -13.65
C ASN A 405 12.95 -9.21 -12.24
N ASN A 406 13.59 -10.36 -12.15
CA ASN A 406 14.04 -10.97 -10.90
C ASN A 406 12.94 -11.18 -9.84
N ILE A 407 11.66 -11.24 -10.23
CA ILE A 407 10.55 -11.43 -9.29
C ILE A 407 10.60 -12.80 -8.60
N VAL A 408 10.39 -12.83 -7.30
CA VAL A 408 10.27 -14.08 -6.52
C VAL A 408 8.82 -14.58 -6.60
N ASN A 409 8.61 -15.70 -7.27
CA ASN A 409 7.30 -16.33 -7.45
C ASN A 409 6.96 -17.34 -6.34
N GLY A 410 7.25 -17.02 -5.09
CA GLY A 410 7.04 -17.93 -3.98
C GLY A 410 6.95 -17.21 -2.65
N THR A 411 7.33 -17.94 -1.60
CA THR A 411 7.40 -17.38 -0.25
C THR A 411 8.76 -16.77 0.02
N ALA A 412 8.80 -15.85 0.98
CA ALA A 412 10.04 -15.30 1.51
C ALA A 412 10.03 -15.35 3.04
N GLU A 413 11.12 -15.83 3.64
CA GLU A 413 11.37 -15.79 5.07
C GLU A 413 12.02 -14.47 5.45
N ILE A 414 11.40 -13.73 6.34
CA ILE A 414 11.81 -12.36 6.66
C ILE A 414 12.90 -12.35 7.73
N ASP A 415 14.10 -11.95 7.36
CA ASP A 415 15.20 -11.72 8.29
C ASP A 415 15.02 -10.43 9.07
N VAL A 416 14.63 -9.36 8.36
CA VAL A 416 14.49 -8.01 8.92
C VAL A 416 13.15 -7.41 8.52
N ARG A 417 12.38 -6.98 9.52
CA ARG A 417 11.23 -6.07 9.35
C ARG A 417 11.71 -4.66 9.64
N SER A 418 11.67 -3.82 8.65
CA SER A 418 12.01 -2.41 8.78
C SER A 418 10.77 -1.53 8.73
N PHE A 419 10.78 -0.45 9.49
CA PHE A 419 9.68 0.51 9.56
C PHE A 419 10.14 1.86 9.06
N GLY A 420 9.47 2.38 8.04
CA GLY A 420 9.82 3.66 7.41
C GLY A 420 9.00 4.83 7.93
N ILE A 421 9.66 5.95 8.16
CA ILE A 421 9.01 7.20 8.54
C ILE A 421 9.62 8.39 7.81
N ARG A 422 8.78 9.31 7.31
CA ARG A 422 9.23 10.60 6.78
C ARG A 422 9.47 11.55 7.93
N THR A 423 10.66 12.11 8.01
CA THR A 423 11.07 13.03 9.07
C THR A 423 11.32 14.43 8.51
N PRO A 424 10.94 15.50 9.24
CA PRO A 424 11.29 16.87 8.91
C PRO A 424 12.75 17.17 9.27
N PRO A 425 13.32 18.28 8.78
CA PRO A 425 14.57 18.79 9.31
C PRO A 425 14.43 19.18 10.79
N THR A 426 15.50 19.06 11.55
CA THR A 426 15.59 19.47 12.96
C THR A 426 16.85 20.30 13.17
N THR A 427 16.70 21.48 13.75
CA THR A 427 17.79 22.40 14.10
C THR A 427 17.60 22.98 15.49
N LYS A 428 18.60 23.70 16.02
CA LYS A 428 18.48 24.42 17.30
C LYS A 428 17.36 25.47 17.25
N GLU A 429 17.22 26.15 16.11
CA GLU A 429 16.25 27.23 15.91
C GLU A 429 14.84 26.68 15.69
N HIS A 430 14.73 25.49 15.08
CA HIS A 430 13.49 24.82 14.73
C HIS A 430 13.52 23.33 15.14
N PRO A 431 13.41 23.03 16.45
CA PRO A 431 13.41 21.64 16.92
C PRO A 431 12.15 20.88 16.49
N ASP A 432 12.34 19.71 15.90
CA ASP A 432 11.25 18.83 15.49
C ASP A 432 11.63 17.35 15.65
N TYR A 433 10.71 16.43 15.30
CA TYR A 433 10.90 14.97 15.45
C TYR A 433 11.88 14.34 14.42
N GLY A 434 12.57 15.11 13.62
CA GLY A 434 13.67 14.65 12.75
C GLY A 434 14.94 14.23 13.50
N ILE A 435 14.77 13.58 14.64
CA ILE A 435 15.82 13.13 15.57
C ILE A 435 16.26 11.68 15.34
N ILE A 436 15.65 10.99 14.38
CA ILE A 436 15.91 9.58 14.10
C ILE A 436 17.19 9.49 13.26
N GLY A 437 18.17 8.67 13.73
CA GLY A 437 19.39 8.40 12.97
C GLY A 437 19.15 7.46 11.79
N MET A 438 20.19 7.19 11.00
CA MET A 438 20.13 6.41 9.75
C MET A 438 19.36 5.10 9.88
N PHE A 439 19.51 4.42 11.02
CA PHE A 439 18.61 3.37 11.46
C PHE A 439 18.72 3.11 12.97
N HIS A 440 17.67 2.58 13.55
CA HIS A 440 17.62 2.13 14.93
C HIS A 440 17.24 0.65 15.00
N VAL A 441 17.78 -0.08 15.98
CA VAL A 441 17.42 -1.48 16.25
C VAL A 441 16.35 -1.50 17.33
N LEU A 442 15.21 -2.08 17.02
CA LEU A 442 14.06 -2.09 17.93
C LEU A 442 13.96 -3.44 18.67
N PRO A 443 13.87 -3.42 20.01
CA PRO A 443 13.30 -4.55 20.75
C PRO A 443 11.90 -4.90 20.21
N PRO A 444 11.46 -6.17 20.25
CA PRO A 444 10.14 -6.58 19.72
C PRO A 444 8.97 -5.81 20.33
N ALA A 445 9.04 -5.42 21.60
CA ALA A 445 8.02 -4.60 22.26
C ALA A 445 7.89 -3.21 21.61
N LEU A 446 9.02 -2.53 21.33
CA LEU A 446 9.02 -1.25 20.61
C LEU A 446 8.61 -1.43 19.15
N ALA A 447 9.01 -2.52 18.50
CA ALA A 447 8.57 -2.82 17.15
C ALA A 447 7.03 -2.88 17.07
N TRP A 448 6.37 -3.51 18.04
CA TRP A 448 4.92 -3.53 18.13
C TRP A 448 4.32 -2.12 18.32
N ILE A 449 4.88 -1.30 19.23
CA ILE A 449 4.46 0.09 19.45
C ILE A 449 4.54 0.91 18.15
N TRP A 450 5.64 0.80 17.42
CA TRP A 450 5.80 1.48 16.13
C TRP A 450 4.79 1.01 15.09
N ARG A 451 4.32 -0.24 15.17
CA ARG A 451 3.25 -0.74 14.30
C ARG A 451 1.85 -0.31 14.75
N LEU A 452 1.61 -0.05 16.04
CA LEU A 452 0.32 0.48 16.51
C LEU A 452 0.08 1.91 16.04
N VAL A 453 1.12 2.74 16.13
CA VAL A 453 1.03 4.17 15.78
C VAL A 453 1.24 4.41 14.30
N ALA A 454 2.17 3.68 13.66
CA ALA A 454 2.53 3.83 12.25
C ALA A 454 2.53 5.31 11.79
N PRO A 455 3.44 6.16 12.33
CA PRO A 455 3.41 7.57 12.05
C PRO A 455 3.66 7.82 10.56
N ARG A 456 2.78 8.61 9.92
CA ARG A 456 2.94 9.00 8.53
C ARG A 456 4.05 10.03 8.34
N GLY A 457 4.25 10.86 9.35
CA GLY A 457 5.28 11.87 9.33
C GLY A 457 4.97 13.06 8.43
N PHE A 458 6.01 13.60 7.83
CA PHE A 458 6.03 14.79 7.00
C PHE A 458 5.11 14.69 5.76
N ALA A 459 4.54 15.81 5.29
CA ALA A 459 3.49 15.90 4.27
C ALA A 459 3.72 15.07 2.99
N ASN A 460 2.65 14.48 2.46
CA ASN A 460 2.66 13.70 1.22
C ASN A 460 1.66 14.29 0.21
N PRO A 461 2.12 14.83 -0.94
CA PRO A 461 1.26 15.50 -1.92
C PRO A 461 0.30 14.57 -2.68
N SER A 462 0.49 13.23 -2.61
CA SER A 462 -0.38 12.26 -3.30
C SER A 462 -1.68 11.96 -2.56
N ILE A 463 -1.93 12.62 -1.43
CA ILE A 463 -3.13 12.43 -0.59
C ILE A 463 -3.92 13.73 -0.57
N ILE A 464 -5.25 13.65 -0.72
CA ILE A 464 -6.15 14.78 -0.50
C ILE A 464 -6.01 15.18 0.98
N ASP A 465 -5.95 16.48 1.26
CA ASP A 465 -5.74 17.03 2.61
C ASP A 465 -4.45 16.54 3.31
N ALA A 466 -3.39 16.31 2.57
CA ALA A 466 -2.07 16.10 3.15
C ALA A 466 -1.60 17.27 4.05
N GLY A 467 -2.54 18.13 4.41
CA GLY A 467 -2.41 19.40 5.06
C GLY A 467 -1.41 19.47 6.19
N GLY A 468 -0.35 20.21 5.97
CA GLY A 468 0.60 20.65 6.96
C GLY A 468 1.73 19.67 7.27
N ASN A 469 2.73 20.18 7.94
CA ASN A 469 3.94 19.49 8.36
C ASN A 469 3.76 18.69 9.68
N GLN A 470 2.53 18.44 10.10
CA GLN A 470 2.26 17.71 11.34
C GLN A 470 2.29 16.20 11.13
N MET A 471 2.87 15.52 12.09
CA MET A 471 2.86 14.05 12.15
C MET A 471 1.42 13.56 12.36
N LYS A 472 1.00 12.59 11.53
CA LYS A 472 -0.29 11.90 11.62
C LYS A 472 -0.06 10.40 11.76
N SER A 473 -0.97 9.70 12.42
CA SER A 473 -0.93 8.24 12.50
C SER A 473 -1.74 7.61 11.35
N GLU A 474 -1.17 6.61 10.68
CA GLU A 474 -1.93 5.72 9.78
C GLU A 474 -2.57 4.56 10.57
N GLY A 475 -2.34 4.50 11.88
CA GLY A 475 -2.89 3.47 12.77
C GLY A 475 -2.25 2.10 12.60
N VAL A 476 -2.87 1.11 13.18
CA VAL A 476 -2.33 -0.26 13.31
C VAL A 476 -1.79 -0.78 11.99
N GLY A 477 -0.53 -1.19 11.98
CA GLY A 477 0.15 -1.84 10.86
C GLY A 477 0.31 -0.98 9.60
N SER A 478 0.01 0.32 9.65
CA SER A 478 -0.15 1.18 8.47
C SER A 478 -1.20 0.70 7.44
N TYR A 479 -1.83 -0.43 7.67
CA TYR A 479 -2.98 -0.94 6.90
C TYR A 479 -4.33 -0.54 7.49
N TRP A 480 -4.34 0.04 8.68
CA TRP A 480 -5.58 0.46 9.35
C TRP A 480 -6.54 1.26 8.45
N PRO A 481 -6.08 2.16 7.55
CA PRO A 481 -6.99 2.84 6.63
C PRO A 481 -7.86 1.92 5.77
N PHE A 482 -7.49 0.64 5.65
CA PHE A 482 -8.16 -0.37 4.82
C PHE A 482 -8.83 -1.47 5.64
N ALA A 483 -8.58 -1.56 6.95
CA ALA A 483 -9.24 -2.48 7.86
C ALA A 483 -10.67 -2.03 8.19
N THR A 484 -11.57 -2.95 8.47
CA THR A 484 -12.99 -2.68 8.72
C THR A 484 -13.44 -2.95 10.15
N GLY A 485 -12.63 -3.66 10.96
CA GLY A 485 -12.94 -4.06 12.32
C GLY A 485 -12.49 -3.08 13.39
N LYS A 486 -12.04 -3.62 14.53
CA LYS A 486 -11.51 -2.85 15.67
C LYS A 486 -9.99 -2.78 15.64
N LYS A 487 -9.43 -1.64 16.04
CA LYS A 487 -7.97 -1.45 16.15
C LYS A 487 -7.32 -2.41 17.14
N VAL A 488 -7.99 -2.69 18.24
CA VAL A 488 -7.48 -3.58 19.28
C VAL A 488 -7.33 -5.02 18.78
N ASP A 489 -8.24 -5.51 17.93
CA ASP A 489 -8.15 -6.85 17.37
C ASP A 489 -6.92 -6.97 16.46
N GLN A 490 -6.70 -5.96 15.62
CA GLN A 490 -5.51 -5.88 14.77
C GLN A 490 -4.22 -5.73 15.58
N ALA A 491 -4.25 -4.98 16.69
CA ALA A 491 -3.12 -4.84 17.61
C ALA A 491 -2.72 -6.19 18.22
N ASN A 492 -3.71 -6.97 18.69
CA ASN A 492 -3.50 -8.30 19.24
C ASN A 492 -2.95 -9.29 18.20
N LEU A 493 -3.46 -9.26 16.96
CA LEU A 493 -2.95 -10.08 15.85
C LEU A 493 -1.47 -9.77 15.54
N LEU A 494 -1.08 -8.49 15.51
CA LEU A 494 0.31 -8.10 15.30
C LEU A 494 1.22 -8.54 16.46
N LEU A 495 0.75 -8.42 17.71
CA LEU A 495 1.52 -8.89 18.87
C LEU A 495 1.75 -10.40 18.80
N LYS A 496 0.69 -11.17 18.54
CA LYS A 496 0.77 -12.63 18.35
C LYS A 496 1.76 -12.99 17.24
N GLN A 497 1.75 -12.26 16.13
CA GLN A 497 2.68 -12.48 15.02
C GLN A 497 4.14 -12.25 15.45
N ILE A 498 4.44 -11.13 16.14
CA ILE A 498 5.77 -10.83 16.67
C ILE A 498 6.25 -11.93 17.62
N LEU A 499 5.39 -12.39 18.53
CA LEU A 499 5.71 -13.45 19.48
C LEU A 499 5.96 -14.79 18.82
N SER A 500 5.28 -15.10 17.72
CA SER A 500 5.42 -16.36 16.99
C SER A 500 6.62 -16.41 16.05
N THR A 501 7.25 -15.24 15.74
CA THR A 501 8.35 -15.12 14.79
C THR A 501 9.66 -14.56 15.42
N PRO A 502 10.19 -15.21 16.46
CA PRO A 502 11.31 -14.69 17.25
C PRO A 502 12.65 -14.58 16.51
N SER A 503 12.77 -15.18 15.32
CA SER A 503 14.00 -15.07 14.51
C SER A 503 14.01 -13.88 13.58
N THR A 504 12.88 -13.20 13.37
CA THR A 504 12.82 -11.92 12.63
C THR A 504 13.29 -10.76 13.51
N ARG A 505 14.08 -9.85 12.94
CA ARG A 505 14.63 -8.65 13.61
C ARG A 505 13.91 -7.40 13.16
N TYR A 506 13.98 -6.33 13.96
CA TYR A 506 13.22 -5.11 13.72
C TYR A 506 14.14 -3.90 13.70
N ILE A 507 13.96 -3.02 12.69
CA ILE A 507 14.66 -1.75 12.59
C ILE A 507 13.71 -0.63 12.22
N LEU A 508 14.05 0.60 12.60
CA LEU A 508 13.38 1.82 12.20
C LEU A 508 14.30 2.60 11.28
N ILE A 509 13.78 3.11 10.16
CA ILE A 509 14.55 3.87 9.18
C ILE A 509 13.81 5.16 8.83
N PRO A 510 14.42 6.35 9.02
CA PRO A 510 13.87 7.60 8.54
C PRO A 510 14.17 7.82 7.06
N ASN A 511 13.33 8.60 6.39
CA ASN A 511 13.65 9.18 5.10
C ASN A 511 13.41 10.70 5.11
N GLN A 512 13.84 11.40 4.07
CA GLN A 512 13.87 12.83 3.85
C GLN A 512 14.97 13.53 4.68
N TYR A 513 14.93 13.51 6.01
CA TYR A 513 15.93 14.19 6.84
C TYR A 513 16.42 13.34 8.01
N ILE A 514 17.68 13.54 8.38
CA ILE A 514 18.31 13.04 9.62
C ILE A 514 18.93 14.26 10.32
N GLY A 515 18.20 14.86 11.24
CA GLY A 515 18.58 16.16 11.81
C GLY A 515 18.61 17.25 10.74
N VAL A 516 19.77 17.86 10.54
CA VAL A 516 19.98 18.90 9.52
C VAL A 516 20.27 18.34 8.12
N TYR A 517 20.51 17.05 8.00
CA TYR A 517 20.89 16.42 6.74
C TYR A 517 19.66 15.98 5.94
N LYS A 518 19.55 16.48 4.70
CA LYS A 518 18.62 15.95 3.71
C LYS A 518 19.21 14.66 3.14
N VAL A 519 18.50 13.55 3.30
CA VAL A 519 18.93 12.21 2.85
C VAL A 519 18.02 11.62 1.78
N GLY A 520 16.82 12.15 1.58
CA GLY A 520 15.84 11.53 0.70
C GLY A 520 15.61 10.06 1.08
N PHE A 521 15.78 9.15 0.14
CA PHE A 521 15.73 7.70 0.36
C PHE A 521 17.11 7.03 0.42
N ALA A 522 18.21 7.80 0.26
CA ALA A 522 19.57 7.25 0.29
C ALA A 522 19.89 6.54 1.61
N GLY A 523 19.36 7.02 2.74
CA GLY A 523 19.51 6.37 4.03
C GLY A 523 18.91 4.95 4.05
N GLU A 524 17.78 4.73 3.39
CA GLU A 524 17.13 3.41 3.27
C GLU A 524 17.99 2.47 2.40
N TRP A 525 18.41 2.93 1.23
CA TRP A 525 19.25 2.13 0.32
C TRP A 525 20.59 1.75 0.95
N VAL A 526 21.27 2.71 1.59
CA VAL A 526 22.56 2.45 2.26
C VAL A 526 22.40 1.54 3.46
N THR A 527 21.31 1.66 4.22
CA THR A 527 20.98 0.74 5.32
C THR A 527 20.75 -0.68 4.80
N ARG A 528 19.98 -0.84 3.71
CA ARG A 528 19.75 -2.14 3.05
C ARG A 528 21.08 -2.78 2.63
N GLU A 529 21.97 -2.02 1.96
CA GLU A 529 23.28 -2.50 1.53
C GLU A 529 24.18 -2.87 2.72
N TYR A 530 24.17 -2.06 3.77
CA TYR A 530 24.91 -2.36 4.99
C TYR A 530 24.45 -3.66 5.65
N LEU A 531 23.16 -3.81 5.88
CA LEU A 531 22.61 -4.99 6.53
C LEU A 531 22.80 -6.26 5.71
N SER A 532 22.68 -6.18 4.38
CA SER A 532 22.91 -7.34 3.51
C SER A 532 24.37 -7.83 3.56
N ARG A 533 25.34 -6.92 3.53
CA ARG A 533 26.76 -7.26 3.68
C ARG A 533 27.11 -7.79 5.07
N ARG A 534 26.41 -7.32 6.06
CA ARG A 534 26.56 -7.77 7.45
C ARG A 534 25.90 -9.13 7.71
N GLY A 535 24.97 -9.57 6.86
CA GLY A 535 24.17 -10.79 7.05
C GLY A 535 22.98 -10.61 8.00
N GLY A 536 22.45 -9.40 8.15
CA GLY A 536 21.24 -9.11 8.91
C GLY A 536 21.37 -8.06 10.01
N ALA A 537 20.30 -7.96 10.82
CA ALA A 537 20.17 -6.97 11.91
C ALA A 537 20.39 -7.59 13.31
N LYS A 538 21.08 -8.72 13.42
CA LYS A 538 21.48 -9.28 14.72
C LYS A 538 22.77 -8.63 15.18
N PHE A 539 22.66 -7.70 16.11
CA PHE A 539 23.80 -7.01 16.72
C PHE A 539 24.17 -7.66 18.07
N LYS A 540 25.44 -7.59 18.43
CA LYS A 540 25.89 -7.86 19.78
C LYS A 540 25.67 -6.62 20.65
N GLN A 541 25.47 -6.82 21.96
CA GLN A 541 25.20 -5.73 22.89
C GLN A 541 26.31 -4.65 22.88
N GLU A 542 27.58 -5.05 22.77
CA GLU A 542 28.70 -4.11 22.70
C GLU A 542 28.72 -3.24 21.43
N GLN A 543 27.98 -3.60 20.38
CA GLN A 543 27.85 -2.84 19.13
C GLN A 543 26.75 -1.78 19.18
N LEU A 544 25.89 -1.85 20.19
CA LEU A 544 24.74 -0.99 20.37
C LEU A 544 24.90 -0.09 21.59
N GLU A 545 24.17 1.00 21.61
CA GLU A 545 23.93 1.83 22.77
C GLU A 545 22.46 2.28 22.77
N ASP A 546 21.95 2.62 23.94
CA ASP A 546 20.57 3.11 24.08
C ASP A 546 20.41 4.43 23.32
N ALA A 547 19.35 4.54 22.54
CA ALA A 547 18.97 5.82 21.95
C ALA A 547 18.56 6.78 23.08
N ARG A 548 18.94 8.07 22.96
CA ARG A 548 18.58 9.10 23.95
C ARG A 548 17.05 9.26 24.10
N CYS A 549 16.28 8.98 23.05
CA CYS A 549 14.83 8.83 23.10
C CYS A 549 14.50 7.33 23.16
N SER A 550 13.98 6.83 24.29
CA SER A 550 13.84 5.39 24.54
C SER A 550 12.96 4.65 23.56
N ILE A 551 11.92 5.30 23.01
CA ILE A 551 11.02 4.67 22.01
C ILE A 551 11.72 4.41 20.66
N LEU A 552 12.93 4.95 20.45
CA LEU A 552 13.76 4.64 19.29
C LEU A 552 14.61 3.37 19.50
N GLY A 553 14.63 2.79 20.69
CA GLY A 553 15.39 1.57 20.97
C GLY A 553 16.90 1.80 20.99
N TYR A 554 17.64 1.01 20.22
CA TYR A 554 19.10 1.07 20.19
C TYR A 554 19.61 1.73 18.93
N VAL A 555 20.78 2.39 19.06
CA VAL A 555 21.54 2.94 17.93
C VAL A 555 22.87 2.20 17.79
N PRO A 556 23.35 1.88 16.57
CA PRO A 556 24.68 1.31 16.39
C PRO A 556 25.75 2.34 16.74
N LYS A 557 26.79 1.90 17.50
CA LYS A 557 27.91 2.77 17.88
C LYS A 557 28.72 3.25 16.68
N SER A 558 28.80 2.41 15.63
CA SER A 558 29.47 2.75 14.38
C SER A 558 28.94 1.91 13.23
N VAL A 559 28.98 2.48 12.03
CA VAL A 559 28.64 1.80 10.78
C VAL A 559 29.77 2.06 9.79
N LYS A 560 30.20 1.00 9.11
CA LYS A 560 31.14 1.08 7.97
C LYS A 560 30.57 0.31 6.80
N ILE A 561 30.67 0.89 5.62
CA ILE A 561 30.28 0.22 4.38
C ILE A 561 31.43 0.28 3.39
N ASP A 562 31.84 -0.87 2.85
CA ASP A 562 32.99 -1.02 1.96
C ASP A 562 34.25 -0.29 2.49
N GLY A 563 34.51 -0.40 3.81
CA GLY A 563 35.62 0.24 4.49
C GLY A 563 35.43 1.71 4.88
N THR A 564 34.42 2.39 4.32
CA THR A 564 34.11 3.81 4.59
C THR A 564 33.23 3.96 5.84
N PRO A 565 33.66 4.70 6.86
CA PRO A 565 32.82 4.96 8.03
C PRO A 565 31.70 5.96 7.69
N ILE A 566 30.52 5.69 8.18
CA ILE A 566 29.40 6.63 8.13
C ILE A 566 29.60 7.72 9.19
N ASN A 567 29.31 8.97 8.82
CA ASN A 567 29.37 10.10 9.74
C ASN A 567 28.55 9.80 11.02
N PRO A 568 29.19 9.84 12.22
CA PRO A 568 28.49 9.57 13.48
C PRO A 568 27.25 10.44 13.70
N GLY A 569 27.23 11.68 13.18
CA GLY A 569 26.07 12.57 13.23
C GLY A 569 24.85 12.05 12.45
N LEU A 570 25.04 11.17 11.46
CA LEU A 570 23.95 10.49 10.77
C LEU A 570 23.42 9.29 11.58
N LEU A 571 24.19 8.78 12.55
CA LEU A 571 23.73 7.72 13.46
C LEU A 571 23.06 8.33 14.71
N LYS A 572 23.65 9.40 15.26
CA LYS A 572 23.21 10.07 16.49
C LYS A 572 22.99 11.55 16.22
N VAL A 573 21.74 11.92 16.07
CA VAL A 573 21.37 13.29 15.66
C VAL A 573 21.74 14.34 16.72
N ASN A 574 21.73 13.97 18.00
CA ASN A 574 22.06 14.88 19.10
C ASN A 574 23.52 15.39 19.09
N ILE A 575 24.45 14.68 18.41
CA ILE A 575 25.84 15.13 18.30
C ILE A 575 26.08 16.06 17.11
N GLN A 576 25.10 16.26 16.24
CA GLN A 576 25.18 17.26 15.17
C GLN A 576 25.28 18.66 15.77
N GLY A 577 26.33 19.41 15.41
CA GLY A 577 26.58 20.75 15.99
C GLY A 577 25.44 21.76 15.80
N ARG A 578 24.60 21.57 14.79
CA ARG A 578 23.41 22.40 14.50
C ARG A 578 22.12 21.92 15.18
N VAL A 579 22.15 20.78 15.87
CA VAL A 579 21.02 20.22 16.64
C VAL A 579 21.35 20.29 18.13
N GLY A 580 22.31 19.50 18.60
CA GLY A 580 22.67 19.38 20.01
C GLY A 580 21.62 18.64 20.84
N ASN A 581 21.90 18.47 22.12
CA ASN A 581 21.04 17.72 23.03
C ASN A 581 19.68 18.41 23.27
N GLU A 582 19.66 19.73 23.40
CA GLU A 582 18.45 20.49 23.73
C GLU A 582 17.39 20.37 22.62
N ALA A 583 17.75 20.64 21.38
CA ALA A 583 16.82 20.51 20.26
C ALA A 583 16.39 19.06 20.03
N TYR A 584 17.31 18.12 20.23
CA TYR A 584 17.00 16.69 20.21
C TYR A 584 15.94 16.33 21.26
N ASP A 585 16.09 16.78 22.50
CA ASP A 585 15.16 16.48 23.60
C ASP A 585 13.76 17.07 23.35
N ILE A 586 13.69 18.25 22.76
CA ILE A 586 12.41 18.85 22.32
C ILE A 586 11.76 17.96 21.26
N GLY A 587 12.52 17.51 20.27
CA GLY A 587 12.03 16.60 19.23
C GLY A 587 11.60 15.23 19.79
N ALA A 588 12.37 14.70 20.75
CA ALA A 588 12.06 13.46 21.46
C ALA A 588 10.75 13.57 22.24
N LYS A 589 10.55 14.70 22.91
CA LYS A 589 9.29 14.97 23.62
C LYS A 589 8.11 15.03 22.65
N LYS A 590 8.22 15.75 21.52
CA LYS A 590 7.16 15.79 20.49
C LYS A 590 6.79 14.39 20.02
N LEU A 591 7.80 13.55 19.73
CA LEU A 591 7.59 12.19 19.26
C LEU A 591 6.93 11.32 20.33
N THR A 592 7.42 11.36 21.55
CA THR A 592 6.90 10.57 22.68
C THR A 592 5.47 10.98 23.04
N ASP A 593 5.20 12.28 23.11
CA ASP A 593 3.84 12.81 23.39
C ASP A 593 2.85 12.37 22.31
N PHE A 594 3.25 12.40 21.05
CA PHE A 594 2.43 11.90 19.95
C PHE A 594 2.13 10.41 20.11
N PHE A 595 3.13 9.58 20.42
CA PHE A 595 2.91 8.15 20.66
C PHE A 595 1.97 7.91 21.85
N LYS A 596 2.20 8.57 22.98
CA LYS A 596 1.33 8.48 24.16
C LYS A 596 -0.13 8.82 23.83
N GLU A 597 -0.35 9.89 23.07
CA GLU A 597 -1.71 10.28 22.65
C GLU A 597 -2.36 9.21 21.76
N GLN A 598 -1.63 8.71 20.76
CA GLN A 598 -2.16 7.68 19.84
C GLN A 598 -2.42 6.34 20.54
N LEU A 599 -1.66 6.00 21.57
CA LEU A 599 -1.79 4.72 22.28
C LEU A 599 -3.00 4.68 23.23
N LYS A 600 -3.57 5.82 23.65
CA LYS A 600 -4.77 5.86 24.49
C LYS A 600 -5.96 5.12 23.90
N GLN A 601 -6.08 5.08 22.57
CA GLN A 601 -7.17 4.39 21.88
C GLN A 601 -7.14 2.86 22.03
N PHE A 602 -6.04 2.29 22.53
CA PHE A 602 -5.88 0.86 22.76
C PHE A 602 -6.13 0.46 24.22
N ASP A 603 -6.41 1.41 25.13
CA ASP A 603 -6.73 1.10 26.54
C ASP A 603 -8.17 0.58 26.66
N THR A 604 -8.36 -0.65 26.20
CA THR A 604 -9.64 -1.37 26.19
C THR A 604 -9.49 -2.73 26.87
N PRO A 605 -10.57 -3.31 27.43
CA PRO A 605 -10.53 -4.62 28.08
C PRO A 605 -10.10 -5.76 27.16
N GLU A 606 -10.27 -5.62 25.84
CA GLU A 606 -9.93 -6.63 24.83
C GLU A 606 -8.44 -6.67 24.49
N LEU A 607 -7.66 -5.67 24.93
CA LEU A 607 -6.22 -5.64 24.66
C LEU A 607 -5.52 -6.79 25.40
N ASP A 608 -4.60 -7.48 24.68
CA ASP A 608 -3.74 -8.51 25.26
C ASP A 608 -3.02 -7.99 26.51
N PRO A 609 -2.98 -8.75 27.64
CA PRO A 609 -2.33 -8.32 28.87
C PRO A 609 -0.86 -7.93 28.72
N LEU A 610 -0.10 -8.58 27.83
CA LEU A 610 1.27 -8.17 27.50
C LEU A 610 1.28 -6.85 26.72
N GLY A 611 0.35 -6.70 25.79
CA GLY A 611 0.16 -5.44 25.06
C GLY A 611 -0.10 -4.26 26.01
N LYS A 612 -0.96 -4.47 27.02
CA LYS A 612 -1.19 -3.46 28.05
C LYS A 612 0.09 -3.09 28.80
N LYS A 613 0.89 -4.07 29.25
CA LYS A 613 2.17 -3.82 29.92
C LYS A 613 3.15 -3.03 29.04
N ILE A 614 3.18 -3.31 27.74
CA ILE A 614 4.05 -2.60 26.79
C ILE A 614 3.58 -1.13 26.63
N ILE A 615 2.28 -0.89 26.52
CA ILE A 615 1.73 0.47 26.45
C ILE A 615 1.98 1.22 27.76
N ASP A 616 1.75 0.59 28.91
CA ASP A 616 2.02 1.18 30.23
C ASP A 616 3.50 1.58 30.37
N ALA A 617 4.44 0.79 29.82
CA ALA A 617 5.86 1.14 29.79
C ALA A 617 6.12 2.43 28.97
N VAL A 618 5.45 2.62 27.83
CA VAL A 618 5.53 3.88 27.06
C VAL A 618 4.96 5.05 27.87
N MET A 619 3.79 4.86 28.51
CA MET A 619 3.15 5.90 29.32
C MET A 619 4.01 6.36 30.50
N ASN A 620 4.84 5.47 31.04
CA ASN A 620 5.73 5.70 32.17
C ASN A 620 7.18 6.02 31.77
N ASP A 621 7.44 6.34 30.50
CA ASP A 621 8.77 6.71 29.99
C ASP A 621 9.86 5.66 30.30
N ALA A 622 9.53 4.38 30.12
CA ALA A 622 10.44 3.26 30.38
C ALA A 622 11.74 3.38 29.55
N SER A 623 12.82 2.84 30.10
CA SER A 623 14.11 2.73 29.41
C SER A 623 14.08 1.69 28.29
N VAL A 624 15.07 1.74 27.42
CA VAL A 624 15.21 0.74 26.32
C VAL A 624 15.35 -0.68 26.89
N GLN A 625 16.06 -0.83 28.01
CA GLN A 625 16.25 -2.12 28.69
C GLN A 625 14.92 -2.69 29.22
N GLU A 626 14.07 -1.85 29.81
CA GLU A 626 12.76 -2.30 30.26
C GLU A 626 11.87 -2.78 29.10
N PHE A 627 11.90 -2.11 27.94
CA PHE A 627 11.22 -2.61 26.74
C PHE A 627 11.81 -3.94 26.25
N TYR A 628 13.12 -4.09 26.28
CA TYR A 628 13.78 -5.34 25.93
C TYR A 628 13.34 -6.49 26.84
N ASP A 629 13.25 -6.25 28.15
CA ASP A 629 12.90 -7.27 29.14
C ASP A 629 11.44 -7.75 29.03
N LEU A 630 10.54 -6.94 28.44
CA LEU A 630 9.15 -7.35 28.18
C LEU A 630 9.05 -8.47 27.15
N ILE A 631 9.91 -8.45 26.12
CA ILE A 631 10.03 -9.51 25.09
C ILE A 631 11.51 -9.66 24.74
N PRO A 632 12.29 -10.45 25.49
CA PRO A 632 13.75 -10.51 25.40
C PRO A 632 14.25 -11.28 24.15
N LYS A 633 14.19 -10.66 22.97
CA LYS A 633 14.58 -11.30 21.70
C LYS A 633 15.22 -10.27 20.77
N LEU A 634 16.49 -10.00 20.96
CA LEU A 634 17.33 -9.26 20.00
C LEU A 634 18.13 -10.17 19.08
#